data_2e0e6915cac7baab83cc47534a2e32bc
#
_entry.id   2e0e6915cac7baab83cc47534a2e32bc
#
_cell.length_a   1.000
_cell.length_b   1.000
_cell.length_c   1.000
_cell.angle_alpha   90.00
_cell.angle_beta   90.00
_cell.angle_gamma   90.00
#
_symmetry.space_group_name_H-M   'P 1'
#
loop_
_entity.id
_entity.type
_entity.pdbx_description
1 polymer ?
#
loop_
_entity_poly.entity_id
_entity_poly.type
_entity_poly.pdbx_seq_one_letter_code
_entity_poly.pdbx_strand_id
1 'polypeptide(L)'
;MDPLSQAAIGAAAAQSGSKTSTLRHALWIGALAGMAPDLDVFIQSDTDPLLALEYHRQFTHSLFFVPVGALICACVFYPLVRQRLTFKSVWFFAALGYGTHGLLDACTTYGTQLLWPLTDARFAWHNVSVIDPLFTLPLLMFLLMSAVRRQPQLAVYGLCWAISYLGFGLVQHQRALSAAERIVSHRQHEPLRLEVKPGFANLLVWKALYEYEGRYYVDAVRAGVTPTYFPGESAAKFNAARDFPFLAPTSQQAKDIERFRWFSDDWLALDDEDAAMIVDMRYSQIPNAIKGLWGIKVLPGKAETEHVEWTVQRETGAEELNLFWAQLMGGDSVPLP
;
A
#
# COMPACT_ATOMS: atom_id res chain seq x y z
N MET A 1 -3.27 -3.49 2.09
CA MET A 1 -3.55 -4.34 0.90
C MET A 1 -5.06 -4.41 0.70
N ASP A 2 -5.55 -4.94 -0.44
CA ASP A 2 -7.00 -5.02 -0.66
C ASP A 2 -7.69 -5.95 0.37
N PRO A 3 -8.98 -5.70 0.70
CA PRO A 3 -9.68 -6.45 1.75
C PRO A 3 -9.79 -7.95 1.46
N LEU A 4 -9.86 -8.37 0.19
CA LEU A 4 -9.94 -9.79 -0.18
C LEU A 4 -8.63 -10.53 0.13
N SER A 5 -7.50 -9.91 -0.18
CA SER A 5 -6.17 -10.44 0.14
C SER A 5 -5.95 -10.51 1.65
N GLN A 6 -6.38 -9.49 2.40
CA GLN A 6 -6.32 -9.48 3.87
C GLN A 6 -7.20 -10.57 4.48
N ALA A 7 -8.42 -10.74 3.99
CA ALA A 7 -9.29 -11.84 4.40
C ALA A 7 -8.67 -13.22 4.10
N ALA A 8 -8.09 -13.38 2.91
CA ALA A 8 -7.52 -14.64 2.47
C ALA A 8 -6.30 -15.05 3.31
N ILE A 9 -5.35 -14.14 3.55
CA ILE A 9 -4.16 -14.46 4.36
C ILE A 9 -4.55 -14.72 5.83
N GLY A 10 -5.48 -13.92 6.37
CA GLY A 10 -6.00 -14.12 7.72
C GLY A 10 -6.72 -15.46 7.91
N ALA A 11 -7.52 -15.85 6.90
CA ALA A 11 -8.16 -17.16 6.86
C ALA A 11 -7.13 -18.29 6.78
N ALA A 12 -6.10 -18.15 5.94
CA ALA A 12 -5.05 -19.16 5.80
C ALA A 12 -4.27 -19.35 7.10
N ALA A 13 -3.91 -18.25 7.76
CA ALA A 13 -3.24 -18.29 9.07
C ALA A 13 -4.09 -19.01 10.14
N ALA A 14 -5.37 -18.65 10.25
CA ALA A 14 -6.27 -19.29 11.21
C ALA A 14 -6.55 -20.78 10.88
N GLN A 15 -6.75 -21.13 9.60
CA GLN A 15 -6.95 -22.52 9.19
C GLN A 15 -5.71 -23.39 9.43
N SER A 16 -4.51 -22.86 9.19
CA SER A 16 -3.25 -23.59 9.41
C SER A 16 -3.07 -23.99 10.88
N GLY A 17 -3.55 -23.16 11.83
CA GLY A 17 -3.55 -23.42 13.25
C GLY A 17 -4.76 -24.20 13.75
N SER A 18 -5.67 -24.68 12.88
CA SER A 18 -6.91 -25.34 13.25
C SER A 18 -6.85 -26.87 13.16
N LYS A 19 -7.84 -27.52 13.76
CA LYS A 19 -8.12 -28.96 13.55
C LYS A 19 -9.19 -29.11 12.47
N THR A 20 -9.27 -30.29 11.86
CA THR A 20 -10.31 -30.62 10.86
C THR A 20 -11.73 -30.28 11.33
N SER A 21 -12.05 -30.52 12.62
CA SER A 21 -13.35 -30.22 13.21
C SER A 21 -13.66 -28.72 13.36
N THR A 22 -12.64 -27.88 13.46
CA THR A 22 -12.77 -26.43 13.67
C THR A 22 -12.44 -25.60 12.41
N LEU A 23 -12.01 -26.25 11.34
CA LEU A 23 -11.47 -25.65 10.12
C LEU A 23 -12.38 -24.58 9.50
N ARG A 24 -13.69 -24.84 9.41
CA ARG A 24 -14.66 -23.89 8.84
C ARG A 24 -14.85 -22.66 9.72
N HIS A 25 -14.79 -22.84 11.04
CA HIS A 25 -14.86 -21.71 11.97
C HIS A 25 -13.58 -20.86 11.90
N ALA A 26 -12.42 -21.51 11.85
CA ALA A 26 -11.14 -20.84 11.69
C ALA A 26 -11.10 -20.01 10.41
N LEU A 27 -11.64 -20.51 9.27
CA LEU A 27 -11.69 -19.79 8.02
C LEU A 27 -12.35 -18.42 8.15
N TRP A 28 -13.62 -18.37 8.57
CA TRP A 28 -14.34 -17.10 8.61
C TRP A 28 -13.91 -16.19 9.76
N ILE A 29 -13.53 -16.77 10.93
CA ILE A 29 -12.99 -15.98 12.05
C ILE A 29 -11.68 -15.32 11.64
N GLY A 30 -10.77 -16.07 11.01
CA GLY A 30 -9.51 -15.55 10.53
C GLY A 30 -9.67 -14.51 9.40
N ALA A 31 -10.60 -14.76 8.46
CA ALA A 31 -10.91 -13.82 7.39
C ALA A 31 -11.41 -12.47 7.93
N LEU A 32 -12.44 -12.49 8.78
CA LEU A 32 -13.02 -11.27 9.33
C LEU A 32 -12.07 -10.56 10.30
N ALA A 33 -11.32 -11.29 11.11
CA ALA A 33 -10.29 -10.70 11.97
C ALA A 33 -9.12 -10.10 11.14
N GLY A 34 -8.76 -10.75 10.01
CA GLY A 34 -7.76 -10.23 9.08
C GLY A 34 -8.18 -8.94 8.37
N MET A 35 -9.48 -8.67 8.25
CA MET A 35 -10.01 -7.42 7.69
C MET A 35 -10.25 -6.34 8.77
N ALA A 36 -10.33 -6.73 10.05
CA ALA A 36 -10.79 -5.85 11.12
C ALA A 36 -9.92 -4.59 11.34
N PRO A 37 -8.58 -4.60 11.17
CA PRO A 37 -7.78 -3.39 11.28
C PRO A 37 -8.23 -2.26 10.35
N ASP A 38 -8.65 -2.56 9.12
CA ASP A 38 -9.11 -1.57 8.13
C ASP A 38 -10.44 -0.87 8.51
N LEU A 39 -11.09 -1.28 9.61
CA LEU A 39 -12.22 -0.53 10.15
C LEU A 39 -11.81 0.86 10.64
N ASP A 40 -10.51 1.14 10.76
CA ASP A 40 -9.99 2.47 11.05
C ASP A 40 -10.31 3.50 9.95
N VAL A 41 -10.68 3.08 8.73
CA VAL A 41 -11.18 3.97 7.66
C VAL A 41 -12.45 4.73 8.06
N PHE A 42 -13.18 4.27 9.09
CA PHE A 42 -14.31 4.98 9.67
C PHE A 42 -13.92 6.10 10.65
N ILE A 43 -12.62 6.23 10.98
CA ILE A 43 -12.09 7.37 11.74
C ILE A 43 -11.94 8.54 10.78
N GLN A 44 -13.03 9.28 10.60
CA GLN A 44 -13.13 10.41 9.68
C GLN A 44 -13.67 11.64 10.42
N SER A 45 -13.46 12.82 9.83
CA SER A 45 -14.01 14.08 10.31
C SER A 45 -14.60 14.87 9.16
N ASP A 46 -15.75 15.48 9.38
CA ASP A 46 -16.36 16.39 8.41
C ASP A 46 -15.62 17.74 8.32
N THR A 47 -14.78 18.05 9.31
CA THR A 47 -14.04 19.31 9.41
C THR A 47 -12.56 19.17 9.10
N ASP A 48 -11.96 17.99 9.26
CA ASP A 48 -10.55 17.72 8.99
C ASP A 48 -10.39 16.64 7.90
N PRO A 49 -10.11 17.03 6.65
CA PRO A 49 -10.04 16.09 5.52
C PRO A 49 -8.85 15.15 5.56
N LEU A 50 -7.83 15.44 6.39
CA LEU A 50 -6.61 14.62 6.49
C LEU A 50 -6.58 13.69 7.69
N LEU A 51 -7.60 13.72 8.57
CA LEU A 51 -7.63 12.91 9.77
C LEU A 51 -7.48 11.42 9.46
N ALA A 52 -8.17 10.94 8.42
CA ALA A 52 -8.09 9.56 7.99
C ALA A 52 -6.67 9.13 7.58
N LEU A 53 -5.86 10.02 6.98
CA LEU A 53 -4.49 9.71 6.58
C LEU A 53 -3.55 9.48 7.78
N GLU A 54 -3.83 10.13 8.91
CA GLU A 54 -3.02 9.99 10.13
C GLU A 54 -3.34 8.71 10.87
N TYR A 55 -4.63 8.35 10.98
CA TYR A 55 -5.09 7.21 11.75
C TYR A 55 -5.10 5.90 10.97
N HIS A 56 -5.30 5.96 9.65
CA HIS A 56 -5.24 4.76 8.81
C HIS A 56 -3.83 4.19 8.80
N ARG A 57 -3.73 2.89 9.12
CA ARG A 57 -2.48 2.13 9.30
C ARG A 57 -1.61 2.56 10.50
N GLN A 58 -2.24 3.10 11.55
CA GLN A 58 -1.60 3.46 12.80
C GLN A 58 -1.80 2.32 13.84
N PHE A 59 -2.48 2.61 14.95
CA PHE A 59 -2.60 1.73 16.11
C PHE A 59 -3.26 0.39 15.81
N THR A 60 -4.31 0.37 14.96
CA THR A 60 -5.02 -0.85 14.55
C THR A 60 -4.14 -1.83 13.80
N HIS A 61 -3.13 -1.33 13.09
CA HIS A 61 -2.18 -2.10 12.28
C HIS A 61 -0.89 -2.46 13.05
N SER A 62 -0.72 -1.92 14.26
CA SER A 62 0.45 -2.18 15.09
C SER A 62 0.48 -3.62 15.60
N LEU A 63 1.67 -4.21 15.65
CA LEU A 63 1.90 -5.51 16.24
C LEU A 63 1.53 -5.55 17.73
N PHE A 64 1.69 -4.44 18.44
CA PHE A 64 1.30 -4.31 19.85
C PHE A 64 -0.21 -4.32 20.06
N PHE A 65 -0.99 -3.92 19.05
CA PHE A 65 -2.44 -3.92 19.12
C PHE A 65 -3.07 -5.28 18.79
N VAL A 66 -2.32 -6.20 18.16
CA VAL A 66 -2.83 -7.54 17.77
C VAL A 66 -3.54 -8.27 18.90
N PRO A 67 -2.99 -8.38 20.15
CA PRO A 67 -3.69 -9.06 21.23
C PRO A 67 -5.03 -8.40 21.60
N VAL A 68 -5.09 -7.06 21.56
CA VAL A 68 -6.28 -6.27 21.88
C VAL A 68 -7.32 -6.38 20.75
N GLY A 69 -6.90 -6.18 19.51
CA GLY A 69 -7.77 -6.31 18.33
C GLY A 69 -8.36 -7.72 18.21
N ALA A 70 -7.53 -8.75 18.43
CA ALA A 70 -7.99 -10.12 18.47
C ALA A 70 -8.98 -10.40 19.62
N LEU A 71 -8.80 -9.76 20.79
CA LEU A 71 -9.73 -9.87 21.91
C LEU A 71 -11.08 -9.25 21.56
N ILE A 72 -11.09 -8.05 20.94
CA ILE A 72 -12.31 -7.38 20.46
C ILE A 72 -13.04 -8.29 19.47
N CYS A 73 -12.33 -8.80 18.45
CA CYS A 73 -12.90 -9.75 17.49
C CYS A 73 -13.46 -11.00 18.17
N ALA A 74 -12.74 -11.55 19.15
CA ALA A 74 -13.21 -12.74 19.88
C ALA A 74 -14.48 -12.46 20.69
N CYS A 75 -14.60 -11.31 21.34
CA CYS A 75 -15.81 -10.90 22.05
C CYS A 75 -17.01 -10.79 21.10
N VAL A 76 -16.80 -10.28 19.88
CA VAL A 76 -17.86 -10.16 18.85
C VAL A 76 -18.24 -11.53 18.29
N PHE A 77 -17.27 -12.40 17.99
CA PHE A 77 -17.53 -13.66 17.29
C PHE A 77 -17.93 -14.81 18.23
N TYR A 78 -17.46 -14.81 19.48
CA TYR A 78 -17.71 -15.92 20.41
C TYR A 78 -19.20 -16.25 20.65
N PRO A 79 -20.11 -15.27 20.80
CA PRO A 79 -21.55 -15.56 20.95
C PRO A 79 -22.12 -16.42 19.81
N LEU A 80 -21.60 -16.28 18.58
CA LEU A 80 -22.04 -17.02 17.40
C LEU A 80 -21.58 -18.47 17.38
N VAL A 81 -20.50 -18.79 18.08
CA VAL A 81 -19.86 -20.12 18.04
C VAL A 81 -19.68 -20.81 19.42
N ARG A 82 -20.18 -20.22 20.50
CA ARG A 82 -19.99 -20.69 21.89
C ARG A 82 -20.42 -22.13 22.12
N GLN A 83 -21.31 -22.67 21.29
CA GLN A 83 -21.74 -24.07 21.38
C GLN A 83 -20.74 -25.05 20.73
N ARG A 84 -19.77 -24.56 19.99
CA ARG A 84 -18.80 -25.37 19.20
C ARG A 84 -17.34 -25.09 19.53
N LEU A 85 -17.03 -23.86 19.95
CA LEU A 85 -15.68 -23.39 20.23
C LEU A 85 -15.60 -22.77 21.63
N THR A 86 -14.41 -22.92 22.25
CA THR A 86 -14.08 -22.18 23.48
C THR A 86 -13.67 -20.74 23.11
N PHE A 87 -13.83 -19.79 24.03
CA PHE A 87 -13.39 -18.41 23.85
C PHE A 87 -11.90 -18.34 23.48
N LYS A 88 -11.05 -19.15 24.12
CA LYS A 88 -9.61 -19.24 23.82
C LYS A 88 -9.35 -19.65 22.37
N SER A 89 -10.14 -20.58 21.82
CA SER A 89 -10.01 -20.99 20.43
C SER A 89 -10.41 -19.87 19.45
N VAL A 90 -11.48 -19.13 19.76
CA VAL A 90 -11.92 -17.99 18.95
C VAL A 90 -10.87 -16.87 18.96
N TRP A 91 -10.37 -16.54 20.16
CA TRP A 91 -9.29 -15.55 20.30
C TRP A 91 -8.04 -15.96 19.55
N PHE A 92 -7.64 -17.22 19.61
CA PHE A 92 -6.46 -17.72 18.89
C PHE A 92 -6.62 -17.60 17.37
N PHE A 93 -7.78 -17.98 16.80
CA PHE A 93 -8.03 -17.82 15.37
C PHE A 93 -8.10 -16.35 14.96
N ALA A 94 -8.72 -15.50 15.79
CA ALA A 94 -8.76 -14.07 15.57
C ALA A 94 -7.34 -13.46 15.64
N ALA A 95 -6.51 -13.90 16.59
CA ALA A 95 -5.13 -13.40 16.72
C ALA A 95 -4.26 -13.78 15.51
N LEU A 96 -4.41 -15.00 14.99
CA LEU A 96 -3.72 -15.42 13.77
C LEU A 96 -4.17 -14.58 12.57
N GLY A 97 -5.48 -14.34 12.40
CA GLY A 97 -6.00 -13.52 11.32
C GLY A 97 -5.59 -12.07 11.45
N TYR A 98 -5.85 -11.44 12.59
CA TYR A 98 -5.52 -10.04 12.87
C TYR A 98 -4.03 -9.75 12.71
N GLY A 99 -3.19 -10.67 13.20
CA GLY A 99 -1.73 -10.52 13.17
C GLY A 99 -1.10 -10.52 11.78
N THR A 100 -1.77 -11.07 10.77
CA THR A 100 -1.27 -11.02 9.39
C THR A 100 -1.44 -9.66 8.74
N HIS A 101 -2.40 -8.84 9.20
CA HIS A 101 -2.84 -7.64 8.53
C HIS A 101 -1.73 -6.59 8.38
N GLY A 102 -1.21 -6.08 9.50
CA GLY A 102 -0.18 -5.05 9.49
C GLY A 102 1.11 -5.50 8.79
N LEU A 103 1.48 -6.79 8.93
CA LEU A 103 2.65 -7.36 8.25
C LEU A 103 2.46 -7.38 6.73
N LEU A 104 1.28 -7.78 6.24
CA LEU A 104 1.00 -7.77 4.81
C LEU A 104 0.92 -6.34 4.26
N ASP A 105 0.39 -5.41 5.04
CA ASP A 105 0.34 -4.01 4.68
C ASP A 105 1.73 -3.36 4.58
N ALA A 106 2.65 -3.74 5.45
CA ALA A 106 4.04 -3.30 5.36
C ALA A 106 4.75 -3.84 4.11
N CYS A 107 4.29 -4.94 3.51
CA CYS A 107 4.78 -5.41 2.22
C CYS A 107 4.37 -4.49 1.06
N THR A 108 3.36 -3.64 1.22
CA THR A 108 2.90 -2.69 0.21
C THR A 108 3.70 -1.39 0.26
N THR A 109 3.24 -0.36 -0.44
CA THR A 109 3.97 0.89 -0.66
C THR A 109 3.51 2.07 0.21
N TYR A 110 2.35 1.96 0.89
CA TYR A 110 1.78 3.09 1.63
C TYR A 110 2.50 3.42 2.94
N GLY A 111 3.14 2.43 3.54
CA GLY A 111 3.73 2.53 4.86
C GLY A 111 2.73 2.27 5.99
N THR A 112 3.15 1.47 6.97
CA THR A 112 2.34 0.99 8.10
C THR A 112 3.12 1.20 9.39
N GLN A 113 2.50 1.75 10.42
CA GLN A 113 3.14 2.00 11.72
C GLN A 113 3.15 0.72 12.58
N LEU A 114 3.94 -0.28 12.15
CA LEU A 114 4.00 -1.61 12.79
C LEU A 114 4.37 -1.58 14.27
N LEU A 115 5.20 -0.62 14.67
CA LEU A 115 5.76 -0.52 16.02
C LEU A 115 5.13 0.59 16.86
N TRP A 116 3.99 1.16 16.43
CA TRP A 116 3.26 2.11 17.26
C TRP A 116 2.86 1.45 18.59
N PRO A 117 2.95 2.10 19.78
CA PRO A 117 3.28 3.49 20.03
C PRO A 117 4.79 3.76 20.30
N LEU A 118 5.68 2.79 20.07
CA LEU A 118 7.11 2.98 20.33
C LEU A 118 7.77 3.94 19.33
N THR A 119 7.25 4.00 18.12
CA THR A 119 7.69 4.90 17.06
C THR A 119 6.54 5.15 16.08
N ASP A 120 6.56 6.28 15.41
CA ASP A 120 5.68 6.67 14.31
C ASP A 120 6.25 6.30 12.93
N ALA A 121 7.38 5.59 12.88
CA ALA A 121 8.00 5.14 11.65
C ALA A 121 7.04 4.28 10.81
N ARG A 122 6.95 4.58 9.52
CA ARG A 122 6.11 3.89 8.55
C ARG A 122 6.93 2.87 7.76
N PHE A 123 6.63 1.59 7.95
CA PHE A 123 7.29 0.49 7.24
C PHE A 123 6.61 0.23 5.91
N ALA A 124 7.37 0.33 4.83
CA ALA A 124 6.95 0.00 3.46
C ALA A 124 8.07 -0.77 2.77
N TRP A 125 7.85 -2.07 2.52
CA TRP A 125 8.88 -2.93 1.92
C TRP A 125 8.79 -2.98 0.39
N HIS A 126 7.76 -2.39 -0.21
CA HIS A 126 7.58 -2.24 -1.65
C HIS A 126 7.71 -3.54 -2.45
N ASN A 127 7.32 -4.67 -1.90
CA ASN A 127 7.52 -5.97 -2.55
C ASN A 127 6.25 -6.62 -3.11
N VAL A 128 5.09 -5.96 -2.95
CA VAL A 128 3.82 -6.40 -3.55
C VAL A 128 2.90 -5.20 -3.83
N SER A 129 2.12 -5.29 -4.90
CA SER A 129 1.08 -4.30 -5.20
C SER A 129 -0.07 -4.40 -4.19
N VAL A 130 -0.80 -3.29 -3.99
CA VAL A 130 -1.98 -3.25 -3.08
C VAL A 130 -3.07 -4.22 -3.52
N ILE A 131 -3.27 -4.36 -4.84
CA ILE A 131 -4.11 -5.38 -5.46
C ILE A 131 -3.20 -6.24 -6.31
N ASP A 132 -3.09 -7.54 -6.02
CA ASP A 132 -2.25 -8.46 -6.78
C ASP A 132 -2.98 -9.80 -6.98
N PRO A 133 -3.54 -10.03 -8.19
CA PRO A 133 -4.29 -11.25 -8.48
C PRO A 133 -3.45 -12.52 -8.38
N LEU A 134 -2.16 -12.47 -8.71
CA LEU A 134 -1.27 -13.64 -8.61
C LEU A 134 -0.94 -13.98 -7.16
N PHE A 135 -0.93 -13.02 -6.25
CA PHE A 135 -0.86 -13.29 -4.82
C PHE A 135 -2.17 -13.92 -4.32
N THR A 136 -3.30 -13.32 -4.67
CA THR A 136 -4.59 -13.57 -4.03
C THR A 136 -5.31 -14.81 -4.55
N LEU A 137 -5.36 -15.01 -5.89
CA LEU A 137 -6.15 -16.09 -6.47
C LEU A 137 -5.64 -17.51 -6.10
N PRO A 138 -4.32 -17.82 -6.14
CA PRO A 138 -3.83 -19.11 -5.68
C PRO A 138 -4.07 -19.33 -4.18
N LEU A 139 -3.94 -18.27 -3.37
CA LEU A 139 -4.22 -18.34 -1.92
C LEU A 139 -5.69 -18.71 -1.67
N LEU A 140 -6.63 -18.06 -2.36
CA LEU A 140 -8.07 -18.39 -2.29
C LEU A 140 -8.34 -19.82 -2.77
N MET A 141 -7.66 -20.28 -3.81
CA MET A 141 -7.78 -21.67 -4.30
C MET A 141 -7.37 -22.67 -3.22
N PHE A 142 -6.24 -22.47 -2.55
CA PHE A 142 -5.81 -23.34 -1.44
C PHE A 142 -6.79 -23.32 -0.27
N LEU A 143 -7.34 -22.15 0.07
CA LEU A 143 -8.37 -22.03 1.13
C LEU A 143 -9.63 -22.77 0.77
N LEU A 144 -10.14 -22.64 -0.44
CA LEU A 144 -11.32 -23.35 -0.92
C LEU A 144 -11.08 -24.87 -0.88
N MET A 145 -9.93 -25.31 -1.40
CA MET A 145 -9.55 -26.74 -1.36
C MET A 145 -9.45 -27.24 0.10
N SER A 146 -8.87 -26.45 1.02
CA SER A 146 -8.76 -26.76 2.44
C SER A 146 -10.15 -26.95 3.05
N ALA A 147 -11.07 -26.02 2.79
CA ALA A 147 -12.44 -26.07 3.31
C ALA A 147 -13.26 -27.25 2.75
N VAL A 148 -13.14 -27.54 1.45
CA VAL A 148 -13.86 -28.63 0.77
C VAL A 148 -13.33 -30.00 1.19
N ARG A 149 -12.01 -30.18 1.17
CA ARG A 149 -11.36 -31.45 1.52
C ARG A 149 -11.20 -31.67 3.02
N ARG A 150 -11.49 -30.65 3.83
CA ARG A 150 -11.33 -30.65 5.29
C ARG A 150 -9.89 -30.97 5.72
N GLN A 151 -8.91 -30.42 4.99
CA GLN A 151 -7.48 -30.68 5.21
C GLN A 151 -6.75 -29.37 5.55
N PRO A 152 -6.38 -29.11 6.82
CA PRO A 152 -5.65 -27.90 7.24
C PRO A 152 -4.31 -27.71 6.50
N GLN A 153 -3.66 -28.80 6.09
CA GLN A 153 -2.39 -28.75 5.36
C GLN A 153 -2.48 -27.93 4.07
N LEU A 154 -3.64 -27.89 3.40
CA LEU A 154 -3.84 -27.09 2.21
C LEU A 154 -3.78 -25.58 2.50
N ALA A 155 -4.23 -25.17 3.68
CA ALA A 155 -4.05 -23.78 4.12
C ALA A 155 -2.58 -23.45 4.40
N VAL A 156 -1.80 -24.40 4.92
CA VAL A 156 -0.34 -24.24 5.06
C VAL A 156 0.32 -24.06 3.70
N TYR A 157 -0.07 -24.83 2.68
CA TYR A 157 0.44 -24.61 1.31
C TYR A 157 0.06 -23.24 0.76
N GLY A 158 -1.14 -22.73 1.09
CA GLY A 158 -1.54 -21.36 0.78
C GLY A 158 -0.61 -20.31 1.43
N LEU A 159 -0.26 -20.51 2.72
CA LEU A 159 0.72 -19.64 3.39
C LEU A 159 2.13 -19.75 2.78
N CYS A 160 2.57 -20.96 2.44
CA CYS A 160 3.83 -21.17 1.73
C CYS A 160 3.85 -20.42 0.39
N TRP A 161 2.75 -20.47 -0.35
CA TRP A 161 2.58 -19.67 -1.58
C TRP A 161 2.73 -18.19 -1.30
N ALA A 162 1.97 -17.65 -0.31
CA ALA A 162 2.01 -16.24 0.04
C ALA A 162 3.42 -15.76 0.41
N ILE A 163 4.12 -16.51 1.28
CA ILE A 163 5.49 -16.20 1.70
C ILE A 163 6.46 -16.26 0.50
N SER A 164 6.33 -17.30 -0.35
CA SER A 164 7.18 -17.43 -1.54
C SER A 164 6.95 -16.31 -2.53
N TYR A 165 5.69 -15.89 -2.73
CA TYR A 165 5.34 -14.78 -3.61
C TYR A 165 5.88 -13.44 -3.10
N LEU A 166 5.75 -13.17 -1.79
CA LEU A 166 6.33 -11.98 -1.16
C LEU A 166 7.86 -12.00 -1.25
N GLY A 167 8.49 -13.17 -1.06
CA GLY A 167 9.93 -13.35 -1.25
C GLY A 167 10.37 -13.10 -2.71
N PHE A 168 9.59 -13.57 -3.68
CA PHE A 168 9.82 -13.26 -5.09
C PHE A 168 9.68 -11.76 -5.36
N GLY A 169 8.71 -11.09 -4.71
CA GLY A 169 8.56 -9.63 -4.77
C GLY A 169 9.82 -8.88 -4.33
N LEU A 170 10.50 -9.34 -3.27
CA LEU A 170 11.77 -8.75 -2.82
C LEU A 170 12.87 -8.91 -3.88
N VAL A 171 12.94 -10.06 -4.53
CA VAL A 171 13.90 -10.29 -5.64
C VAL A 171 13.61 -9.36 -6.81
N GLN A 172 12.34 -9.22 -7.19
CA GLN A 172 11.93 -8.32 -8.27
C GLN A 172 12.17 -6.85 -7.92
N HIS A 173 11.92 -6.45 -6.67
CA HIS A 173 12.25 -5.13 -6.15
C HIS A 173 13.75 -4.82 -6.33
N GLN A 174 14.64 -5.73 -5.91
CA GLN A 174 16.08 -5.53 -6.04
C GLN A 174 16.52 -5.46 -7.51
N ARG A 175 15.91 -6.26 -8.39
CA ARG A 175 16.19 -6.21 -9.84
C ARG A 175 15.74 -4.89 -10.47
N ALA A 176 14.57 -4.39 -10.08
CA ALA A 176 14.06 -3.11 -10.54
C ALA A 176 14.93 -1.95 -10.03
N LEU A 177 15.36 -2.00 -8.76
CA LEU A 177 16.27 -1.01 -8.16
C LEU A 177 17.60 -0.98 -8.92
N SER A 178 18.24 -2.13 -9.16
CA SER A 178 19.51 -2.19 -9.90
C SER A 178 19.37 -1.71 -11.35
N ALA A 179 18.21 -1.87 -11.96
CA ALA A 179 17.92 -1.31 -13.28
C ALA A 179 17.75 0.22 -13.23
N ALA A 180 17.04 0.73 -12.23
CA ALA A 180 16.89 2.17 -12.02
C ALA A 180 18.24 2.86 -11.73
N GLU A 181 19.12 2.25 -10.92
CA GLU A 181 20.48 2.73 -10.66
C GLU A 181 21.29 2.88 -11.95
N ARG A 182 21.17 1.95 -12.90
CA ARG A 182 21.84 2.07 -14.22
C ARG A 182 21.31 3.24 -15.04
N ILE A 183 19.98 3.46 -15.06
CA ILE A 183 19.36 4.59 -15.75
C ILE A 183 19.88 5.91 -15.17
N VAL A 184 19.91 6.03 -13.86
CA VAL A 184 20.40 7.20 -13.12
C VAL A 184 21.88 7.47 -13.44
N SER A 185 22.71 6.43 -13.36
CA SER A 185 24.15 6.52 -13.68
C SER A 185 24.41 6.94 -15.12
N HIS A 186 23.65 6.41 -16.08
CA HIS A 186 23.75 6.81 -17.49
C HIS A 186 23.40 8.29 -17.73
N ARG A 187 22.46 8.83 -16.94
CA ARG A 187 22.12 10.26 -16.94
C ARG A 187 23.16 11.12 -16.22
N GLN A 188 24.16 10.52 -15.57
CA GLN A 188 25.16 11.19 -14.73
C GLN A 188 24.52 11.97 -13.57
N HIS A 189 23.40 11.50 -13.05
CA HIS A 189 22.75 12.07 -11.89
C HIS A 189 23.26 11.39 -10.61
N GLU A 190 23.44 12.16 -9.54
CA GLU A 190 23.69 11.67 -8.19
C GLU A 190 22.44 11.92 -7.35
N PRO A 191 21.51 10.96 -7.26
CA PRO A 191 20.25 11.19 -6.61
C PRO A 191 20.39 11.31 -5.10
N LEU A 192 19.65 12.22 -4.48
CA LEU A 192 19.52 12.31 -3.02
C LEU A 192 18.81 11.09 -2.44
N ARG A 193 17.85 10.56 -3.18
CA ARG A 193 17.12 9.32 -2.87
C ARG A 193 16.58 8.70 -4.15
N LEU A 194 16.52 7.38 -4.16
CA LEU A 194 15.97 6.57 -5.25
C LEU A 194 15.10 5.46 -4.66
N GLU A 195 13.89 5.31 -5.15
CA GLU A 195 12.94 4.27 -4.76
C GLU A 195 12.34 3.58 -5.98
N VAL A 196 11.99 2.31 -5.82
CA VAL A 196 11.20 1.58 -6.80
C VAL A 196 9.96 0.99 -6.13
N LYS A 197 8.82 1.09 -6.81
CA LYS A 197 7.53 0.64 -6.29
C LYS A 197 6.84 -0.25 -7.32
N PRO A 198 6.21 -1.38 -6.91
CA PRO A 198 5.51 -2.25 -7.85
C PRO A 198 4.36 -1.50 -8.52
N GLY A 199 4.19 -1.70 -9.80
CA GLY A 199 3.05 -1.22 -10.56
C GLY A 199 1.75 -1.94 -10.15
N PHE A 200 0.62 -1.45 -10.64
CA PHE A 200 -0.68 -2.02 -10.32
C PHE A 200 -0.78 -3.48 -10.76
N ALA A 201 -1.24 -4.36 -9.88
CA ALA A 201 -1.60 -5.75 -10.10
C ALA A 201 -0.48 -6.67 -10.64
N ASN A 202 0.80 -6.30 -10.50
CA ASN A 202 1.91 -7.12 -11.00
C ASN A 202 3.24 -6.84 -10.28
N LEU A 203 4.22 -7.74 -10.49
CA LEU A 203 5.61 -7.63 -10.06
C LEU A 203 6.60 -7.53 -11.25
N LEU A 204 6.12 -7.18 -12.44
CA LEU A 204 6.95 -7.04 -13.63
C LEU A 204 7.31 -5.59 -13.92
N VAL A 205 6.35 -4.69 -13.80
CA VAL A 205 6.54 -3.26 -14.07
C VAL A 205 6.61 -2.50 -12.76
N TRP A 206 7.63 -1.66 -12.62
CA TRP A 206 7.96 -0.93 -11.41
C TRP A 206 8.09 0.55 -11.72
N LYS A 207 7.51 1.40 -10.89
CA LYS A 207 7.77 2.84 -10.90
C LYS A 207 9.12 3.09 -10.26
N ALA A 208 10.07 3.67 -10.99
CA ALA A 208 11.31 4.21 -10.44
C ALA A 208 11.15 5.71 -10.24
N LEU A 209 11.43 6.19 -9.04
CA LEU A 209 11.27 7.59 -8.64
C LEU A 209 12.53 8.04 -7.91
N TYR A 210 13.16 9.13 -8.36
CA TYR A 210 14.34 9.67 -7.69
C TYR A 210 14.36 11.20 -7.66
N GLU A 211 15.09 11.73 -6.67
CA GLU A 211 15.27 13.16 -6.46
C GLU A 211 16.70 13.58 -6.85
N TYR A 212 16.81 14.55 -7.75
CA TYR A 212 18.07 15.15 -8.18
C TYR A 212 17.89 16.63 -8.48
N GLU A 213 18.76 17.49 -7.93
CA GLU A 213 18.77 18.95 -8.15
C GLU A 213 17.41 19.64 -8.00
N GLY A 214 16.67 19.28 -6.95
CA GLY A 214 15.37 19.88 -6.64
C GLY A 214 14.25 19.48 -7.61
N ARG A 215 14.43 18.40 -8.35
CA ARG A 215 13.43 17.80 -9.24
C ARG A 215 13.23 16.32 -8.90
N TYR A 216 12.05 15.84 -9.17
CA TYR A 216 11.74 14.42 -9.22
C TYR A 216 11.77 13.91 -10.65
N TYR A 217 12.35 12.76 -10.85
CA TYR A 217 12.39 12.03 -12.11
C TYR A 217 11.68 10.71 -11.94
N VAL A 218 10.87 10.36 -12.90
CA VAL A 218 10.06 9.14 -12.88
C VAL A 218 10.34 8.35 -14.15
N ASP A 219 10.56 7.05 -14.01
CA ASP A 219 10.64 6.09 -15.10
C ASP A 219 9.84 4.83 -14.74
N ALA A 220 9.50 4.00 -15.72
CA ALA A 220 9.01 2.65 -15.42
C ALA A 220 10.08 1.62 -15.82
N VAL A 221 10.37 0.70 -14.90
CA VAL A 221 11.29 -0.42 -15.14
C VAL A 221 10.47 -1.69 -15.30
N ARG A 222 10.67 -2.41 -16.40
CA ARG A 222 10.12 -3.76 -16.56
C ARG A 222 11.19 -4.79 -16.20
N ALA A 223 11.04 -5.39 -15.00
CA ALA A 223 11.95 -6.38 -14.44
C ALA A 223 11.67 -7.79 -15.00
N GLY A 224 11.62 -7.93 -16.35
CA GLY A 224 11.49 -9.20 -17.05
C GLY A 224 12.77 -10.05 -16.98
N VAL A 225 12.92 -11.10 -17.82
CA VAL A 225 14.15 -11.90 -17.90
C VAL A 225 15.32 -10.97 -18.22
N THR A 226 15.22 -10.20 -19.29
CA THR A 226 16.09 -9.04 -19.57
C THR A 226 15.35 -7.79 -19.16
N PRO A 227 15.86 -7.02 -18.20
CA PRO A 227 15.21 -5.78 -17.80
C PRO A 227 15.24 -4.73 -18.93
N THR A 228 14.13 -4.03 -19.08
CA THR A 228 13.96 -2.89 -19.99
C THR A 228 13.31 -1.74 -19.22
N TYR A 229 13.23 -0.55 -19.83
CA TYR A 229 12.55 0.56 -19.18
C TYR A 229 11.73 1.40 -20.16
N PHE A 230 10.82 2.18 -19.61
CA PHE A 230 10.04 3.20 -20.32
C PHE A 230 10.48 4.54 -19.75
N PRO A 231 11.11 5.39 -20.59
CA PRO A 231 11.43 6.76 -20.18
C PRO A 231 10.17 7.49 -19.73
N GLY A 232 10.30 8.26 -18.69
CA GLY A 232 9.18 9.00 -18.13
C GLY A 232 9.50 10.49 -18.00
N GLU A 233 8.86 11.13 -17.06
CA GLU A 233 8.76 12.57 -16.93
C GLU A 233 9.58 13.08 -15.74
N SER A 234 9.63 14.41 -15.58
CA SER A 234 10.21 15.04 -14.39
C SER A 234 9.39 16.23 -13.95
N ALA A 235 9.24 16.42 -12.64
CA ALA A 235 8.56 17.53 -12.01
C ALA A 235 9.47 18.28 -11.04
N ALA A 236 9.24 19.59 -10.88
CA ALA A 236 9.92 20.34 -9.81
C ALA A 236 9.44 19.86 -8.44
N LYS A 237 10.36 19.68 -7.49
CA LYS A 237 10.01 19.42 -6.11
C LYS A 237 9.19 20.59 -5.55
N PHE A 238 8.09 20.28 -4.87
CA PHE A 238 7.24 21.28 -4.23
C PHE A 238 8.01 22.07 -3.17
N ASN A 239 7.82 23.39 -3.20
CA ASN A 239 8.37 24.30 -2.22
C ASN A 239 7.31 25.34 -1.82
N ALA A 240 6.81 25.27 -0.60
CA ALA A 240 5.70 26.11 -0.13
C ALA A 240 5.97 27.61 -0.26
N ALA A 241 7.19 28.08 0.02
CA ALA A 241 7.54 29.49 -0.05
C ALA A 241 7.61 30.01 -1.50
N ARG A 242 8.02 29.17 -2.45
CA ARG A 242 8.07 29.50 -3.88
C ARG A 242 6.68 29.40 -4.52
N ASP A 243 5.97 28.31 -4.24
CA ASP A 243 4.77 27.92 -4.98
C ASP A 243 3.51 28.56 -4.40
N PHE A 244 3.48 28.80 -3.07
CA PHE A 244 2.37 29.45 -2.37
C PHE A 244 2.84 30.59 -1.45
N PRO A 245 3.48 31.65 -2.00
CA PRO A 245 4.04 32.75 -1.22
C PRO A 245 2.97 33.55 -0.46
N PHE A 246 1.70 33.42 -0.81
CA PHE A 246 0.57 34.05 -0.15
C PHE A 246 0.11 33.33 1.12
N LEU A 247 0.57 32.09 1.35
CA LEU A 247 0.12 31.26 2.44
C LEU A 247 0.86 31.60 3.74
N ALA A 248 0.14 32.07 4.75
CA ALA A 248 0.74 32.33 6.05
C ALA A 248 1.26 31.02 6.69
N PRO A 249 2.50 30.95 7.19
CA PRO A 249 3.06 29.74 7.80
C PRO A 249 2.27 29.21 9.00
N THR A 250 1.49 30.08 9.66
CA THR A 250 0.64 29.74 10.82
C THR A 250 -0.74 29.23 10.43
N SER A 251 -1.14 29.37 9.16
CA SER A 251 -2.46 28.96 8.67
C SER A 251 -2.69 27.46 8.79
N GLN A 252 -3.96 27.07 8.85
CA GLN A 252 -4.32 25.64 8.87
C GLN A 252 -3.88 24.93 7.60
N GLN A 253 -4.01 25.55 6.43
CA GLN A 253 -3.57 24.97 5.17
C GLN A 253 -2.04 24.72 5.15
N ALA A 254 -1.22 25.61 5.74
CA ALA A 254 0.21 25.38 5.88
C ALA A 254 0.52 24.16 6.76
N LYS A 255 -0.20 23.99 7.86
CA LYS A 255 -0.08 22.80 8.72
C LYS A 255 -0.52 21.53 8.00
N ASP A 256 -1.58 21.60 7.22
CA ASP A 256 -2.08 20.47 6.43
C ASP A 256 -1.08 20.04 5.34
N ILE A 257 -0.38 20.99 4.72
CA ILE A 257 0.72 20.71 3.81
C ILE A 257 1.82 19.89 4.52
N GLU A 258 2.19 20.25 5.75
CA GLU A 258 3.21 19.51 6.49
C GLU A 258 2.71 18.11 6.93
N ARG A 259 1.43 17.96 7.27
CA ARG A 259 0.80 16.66 7.54
C ARG A 259 0.84 15.78 6.27
N PHE A 260 0.49 16.35 5.12
CA PHE A 260 0.55 15.65 3.84
C PHE A 260 1.99 15.34 3.41
N ARG A 261 2.95 16.24 3.70
CA ARG A 261 4.39 16.01 3.50
C ARG A 261 4.88 14.80 4.29
N TRP A 262 4.52 14.71 5.56
CA TRP A 262 4.84 13.56 6.40
C TRP A 262 4.22 12.26 5.83
N PHE A 263 2.94 12.32 5.44
CA PHE A 263 2.25 11.17 4.83
C PHE A 263 2.91 10.71 3.53
N SER A 264 3.33 11.64 2.69
CA SER A 264 3.89 11.39 1.36
C SER A 264 5.41 11.16 1.38
N ASP A 265 6.03 11.14 2.56
CA ASP A 265 7.49 11.04 2.70
C ASP A 265 8.23 12.10 1.85
N ASP A 266 7.68 13.34 1.86
CA ASP A 266 8.17 14.50 1.10
C ASP A 266 8.28 14.28 -0.44
N TRP A 267 7.57 13.30 -0.99
CA TRP A 267 7.49 13.11 -2.44
C TRP A 267 6.37 13.98 -3.04
N LEU A 268 6.49 15.30 -2.91
CA LEU A 268 5.47 16.28 -3.29
C LEU A 268 5.89 17.10 -4.51
N ALA A 269 4.99 17.22 -5.48
CA ALA A 269 5.08 18.13 -6.61
C ALA A 269 3.74 18.86 -6.81
N LEU A 270 3.73 19.93 -7.59
CA LEU A 270 2.48 20.50 -8.10
C LEU A 270 1.93 19.62 -9.22
N ASP A 271 0.61 19.56 -9.30
CA ASP A 271 -0.07 18.96 -10.44
C ASP A 271 0.12 19.81 -11.70
N ASP A 272 0.30 19.19 -12.87
CA ASP A 272 0.55 19.90 -14.12
C ASP A 272 -0.69 20.61 -14.66
N GLU A 273 -1.89 20.13 -14.33
CA GLU A 273 -3.16 20.68 -14.81
C GLU A 273 -3.77 21.68 -13.80
N ASP A 274 -3.46 21.56 -12.51
CA ASP A 274 -3.95 22.44 -11.44
C ASP A 274 -2.83 22.90 -10.51
N ALA A 275 -2.31 24.09 -10.74
CA ALA A 275 -1.24 24.68 -9.93
C ALA A 275 -1.60 24.94 -8.46
N ALA A 276 -2.86 24.79 -8.05
CA ALA A 276 -3.28 24.84 -6.66
C ALA A 276 -3.24 23.46 -5.97
N MET A 277 -2.98 22.39 -6.71
CA MET A 277 -2.97 21.03 -6.21
C MET A 277 -1.55 20.52 -5.98
N ILE A 278 -1.29 19.99 -4.78
CA ILE A 278 -0.06 19.29 -4.41
C ILE A 278 -0.35 17.80 -4.48
N VAL A 279 0.42 17.06 -5.29
CA VAL A 279 0.24 15.62 -5.50
C VAL A 279 1.33 14.79 -4.84
N ASP A 280 0.97 13.56 -4.48
CA ASP A 280 1.90 12.54 -4.02
C ASP A 280 2.51 11.81 -5.23
N MET A 281 3.76 12.09 -5.54
CA MET A 281 4.49 11.55 -6.69
C MET A 281 4.73 10.04 -6.64
N ARG A 282 4.53 9.41 -5.48
CA ARG A 282 4.74 7.97 -5.31
C ARG A 282 3.74 7.12 -6.08
N TYR A 283 2.58 7.69 -6.42
CA TYR A 283 1.45 6.96 -7.00
C TYR A 283 0.92 7.64 -8.25
N SER A 284 0.89 6.89 -9.34
CA SER A 284 0.30 7.30 -10.62
C SER A 284 -0.39 6.08 -11.25
N GLN A 285 -1.30 6.31 -12.16
CA GLN A 285 -1.96 5.22 -12.91
C GLN A 285 -0.95 4.48 -13.79
N ILE A 286 -0.09 5.24 -14.47
CA ILE A 286 0.98 4.72 -15.32
C ILE A 286 2.31 4.95 -14.60
N PRO A 287 3.14 3.90 -14.40
CA PRO A 287 4.34 3.99 -13.58
C PRO A 287 5.34 5.07 -13.98
N ASN A 288 5.50 5.40 -15.26
CA ASN A 288 6.41 6.44 -15.75
C ASN A 288 5.79 7.85 -15.86
N ALA A 289 4.54 8.03 -15.41
CA ALA A 289 3.87 9.33 -15.39
C ALA A 289 4.00 10.02 -14.02
N ILE A 290 3.97 11.37 -14.03
CA ILE A 290 3.99 12.22 -12.84
C ILE A 290 2.60 12.52 -12.27
N LYS A 291 1.54 12.33 -13.05
CA LYS A 291 0.15 12.59 -12.62
C LYS A 291 -0.22 11.76 -11.40
N GLY A 292 -0.39 12.43 -10.25
CA GLY A 292 -0.68 11.78 -8.98
C GLY A 292 -2.10 11.24 -8.92
N LEU A 293 -2.31 10.12 -8.19
CA LEU A 293 -3.65 9.54 -7.95
C LEU A 293 -4.48 10.33 -6.95
N TRP A 294 -3.84 11.11 -6.10
CA TRP A 294 -4.44 11.96 -5.07
C TRP A 294 -3.50 13.09 -4.66
N GLY A 295 -4.08 14.06 -4.03
CA GLY A 295 -3.36 15.21 -3.52
C GLY A 295 -4.22 16.07 -2.61
N ILE A 296 -3.67 17.22 -2.24
CA ILE A 296 -4.36 18.25 -1.50
C ILE A 296 -4.43 19.52 -2.33
N LYS A 297 -5.58 20.17 -2.33
CA LYS A 297 -5.78 21.45 -3.03
C LYS A 297 -5.75 22.59 -2.03
N VAL A 298 -4.84 23.54 -2.26
CA VAL A 298 -4.76 24.79 -1.50
C VAL A 298 -5.81 25.76 -2.03
N LEU A 299 -6.56 26.38 -1.13
CA LEU A 299 -7.68 27.26 -1.45
C LEU A 299 -7.29 28.73 -1.18
N PRO A 300 -6.87 29.50 -2.20
CA PRO A 300 -6.52 30.90 -2.01
C PRO A 300 -7.70 31.75 -1.51
N GLY A 301 -7.42 32.70 -0.61
CA GLY A 301 -8.44 33.61 -0.11
C GLY A 301 -9.39 33.07 0.96
N LYS A 302 -9.17 31.84 1.41
CA LYS A 302 -9.89 31.22 2.53
C LYS A 302 -9.36 31.74 3.88
N ALA A 303 -10.17 31.56 4.93
CA ALA A 303 -9.76 31.96 6.28
C ALA A 303 -8.55 31.16 6.76
N GLU A 304 -7.72 31.76 7.65
CA GLU A 304 -6.52 31.10 8.18
C GLU A 304 -6.82 29.77 8.93
N THR A 305 -8.06 29.59 9.38
CA THR A 305 -8.51 28.38 10.09
C THR A 305 -9.07 27.29 9.18
N GLU A 306 -9.22 27.56 7.88
CA GLU A 306 -9.76 26.59 6.94
C GLU A 306 -8.70 25.59 6.48
N HIS A 307 -9.12 24.34 6.32
CA HIS A 307 -8.31 23.23 5.82
C HIS A 307 -8.14 23.27 4.30
N VAL A 308 -7.16 22.51 3.81
CA VAL A 308 -7.05 22.13 2.39
C VAL A 308 -8.20 21.23 1.98
N GLU A 309 -8.41 21.06 0.67
CA GLU A 309 -9.33 20.07 0.13
C GLU A 309 -8.59 18.80 -0.27
N TRP A 310 -9.08 17.64 0.17
CA TRP A 310 -8.56 16.34 -0.27
C TRP A 310 -9.15 15.99 -1.64
N THR A 311 -8.29 15.70 -2.61
CA THR A 311 -8.70 15.41 -3.99
C THR A 311 -8.16 14.06 -4.46
N VAL A 312 -8.99 13.29 -5.14
CA VAL A 312 -8.64 11.99 -5.74
C VAL A 312 -8.84 12.04 -7.24
N GLN A 313 -7.81 11.69 -7.99
CA GLN A 313 -7.78 11.67 -9.46
C GLN A 313 -7.60 10.21 -9.93
N ARG A 314 -8.69 9.44 -9.99
CA ARG A 314 -8.66 8.02 -10.39
C ARG A 314 -9.46 7.77 -11.67
N GLU A 315 -9.37 8.69 -12.62
CA GLU A 315 -9.98 8.48 -13.92
C GLU A 315 -9.15 7.49 -14.74
N THR A 316 -9.70 6.32 -14.99
CA THR A 316 -9.07 5.29 -15.84
C THR A 316 -9.83 5.23 -17.14
N GLY A 317 -9.23 5.78 -18.20
CA GLY A 317 -9.74 5.72 -19.56
C GLY A 317 -9.26 4.48 -20.33
N ALA A 318 -9.70 4.36 -21.57
CA ALA A 318 -9.21 3.31 -22.47
C ALA A 318 -7.73 3.48 -22.82
N GLU A 319 -7.22 4.70 -22.81
CA GLU A 319 -5.83 5.01 -23.11
C GLU A 319 -4.90 4.51 -22.00
N GLU A 320 -5.20 4.79 -20.74
CA GLU A 320 -4.43 4.31 -19.59
C GLU A 320 -4.42 2.79 -19.51
N LEU A 321 -5.56 2.15 -19.82
CA LEU A 321 -5.63 0.69 -19.87
C LEU A 321 -4.75 0.11 -20.99
N ASN A 322 -4.73 0.73 -22.17
CA ASN A 322 -3.86 0.32 -23.26
C ASN A 322 -2.37 0.50 -22.92
N LEU A 323 -2.00 1.62 -22.30
CA LEU A 323 -0.63 1.87 -21.83
C LEU A 323 -0.22 0.85 -20.76
N PHE A 324 -1.09 0.55 -19.81
CA PHE A 324 -0.85 -0.50 -18.80
C PHE A 324 -0.52 -1.84 -19.46
N TRP A 325 -1.33 -2.28 -20.42
CA TRP A 325 -1.10 -3.54 -21.12
C TRP A 325 0.16 -3.49 -21.99
N ALA A 326 0.43 -2.38 -22.67
CA ALA A 326 1.64 -2.19 -23.45
C ALA A 326 2.89 -2.32 -22.57
N GLN A 327 2.92 -1.66 -21.40
CA GLN A 327 4.04 -1.76 -20.45
C GLN A 327 4.19 -3.18 -19.89
N LEU A 328 3.09 -3.83 -19.52
CA LEU A 328 3.13 -5.20 -19.01
C LEU A 328 3.70 -6.19 -20.04
N MET A 329 3.32 -6.03 -21.33
CA MET A 329 3.81 -6.86 -22.41
C MET A 329 5.20 -6.46 -22.92
N GLY A 330 5.71 -5.29 -22.53
CA GLY A 330 7.02 -4.77 -22.91
C GLY A 330 7.03 -4.04 -24.26
N GLY A 331 5.85 -3.62 -24.74
CA GLY A 331 5.74 -2.77 -25.95
C GLY A 331 6.34 -1.39 -25.69
N ASP A 332 7.06 -0.83 -26.67
CA ASP A 332 7.71 0.49 -26.63
C ASP A 332 8.76 0.66 -25.50
N SER A 333 9.17 -0.44 -24.85
CA SER A 333 10.27 -0.40 -23.89
C SER A 333 11.61 -0.29 -24.60
N VAL A 334 12.54 0.44 -23.98
CA VAL A 334 13.93 0.54 -24.47
C VAL A 334 14.86 -0.34 -23.63
N PRO A 335 15.95 -0.87 -24.24
CA PRO A 335 16.98 -1.56 -23.47
C PRO A 335 17.57 -0.67 -22.39
N LEU A 336 18.01 -1.25 -21.28
CA LEU A 336 18.77 -0.51 -20.28
C LEU A 336 20.09 -0.02 -20.88
N PRO A 337 20.51 1.19 -20.53
CA PRO A 337 21.80 1.74 -20.97
C PRO A 337 23.00 0.98 -20.38
#